data_29e6860851ec33d3ba002db733efa22c
#
_entry.id   29e6860851ec33d3ba002db733efa22c
#
_cell.length_a   1.000
_cell.length_b   1.000
_cell.length_c   1.000
_cell.angle_alpha   90.00
_cell.angle_beta   90.00
_cell.angle_gamma   90.00
#
_symmetry.space_group_name_H-M   'P 1'
#
loop_
_entity.id
_entity.type
_entity.pdbx_description
1 polymer ?
#
loop_
_entity_poly.entity_id
_entity_poly.type
_entity_poly.pdbx_seq_one_letter_code
_entity_poly.pdbx_strand_id
1 'polypeptide(L)'
;MKRTLTLVSLVITFISFSSWAAGDAGCGLGSVIISKNSKGLQLLAMTTNSFFFTQPLGITSGTSGCSSSGLVMKDKEIQYYVEVNQNEITRQMSMGQGDKVETLASLYGCNTDTSKKTFIEVSRTEFGKIQPHSNVKPNEFIENLNQVINENSARLADCHMS
;
A
#
# COMPACT_ATOMS: atom_id res chain seq x y z
N MET A 1 -11.04 -29.84 44.07
CA MET A 1 -10.78 -28.53 43.43
C MET A 1 -9.50 -28.45 42.58
N LYS A 2 -8.56 -29.40 42.56
CA LYS A 2 -7.31 -29.35 41.75
C LYS A 2 -7.44 -29.93 40.32
N ARG A 3 -8.51 -30.70 40.01
CA ARG A 3 -8.71 -31.33 38.69
C ARG A 3 -9.46 -30.48 37.65
N THR A 4 -10.13 -29.44 38.08
CA THR A 4 -10.86 -28.53 37.16
C THR A 4 -9.99 -27.41 36.61
N LEU A 5 -8.89 -27.07 37.28
CA LEU A 5 -7.95 -26.04 36.79
C LEU A 5 -7.06 -26.52 35.61
N THR A 6 -6.79 -27.83 35.54
CA THR A 6 -5.95 -28.42 34.48
C THR A 6 -6.66 -28.57 33.14
N LEU A 7 -7.99 -28.62 33.13
CA LEU A 7 -8.77 -28.70 31.88
C LEU A 7 -8.96 -27.34 31.19
N VAL A 8 -8.96 -26.23 31.96
CA VAL A 8 -9.05 -24.88 31.38
C VAL A 8 -7.73 -24.46 30.75
N SER A 9 -6.59 -24.93 31.25
CA SER A 9 -5.27 -24.61 30.68
C SER A 9 -4.99 -25.29 29.35
N LEU A 10 -5.68 -26.40 29.02
CA LEU A 10 -5.42 -27.18 27.79
C LEU A 10 -6.19 -26.67 26.57
N VAL A 11 -7.21 -25.81 26.75
CA VAL A 11 -8.04 -25.31 25.65
C VAL A 11 -7.43 -24.05 24.98
N ILE A 12 -6.45 -23.40 25.62
CA ILE A 12 -5.86 -22.14 25.13
C ILE A 12 -4.75 -22.37 24.07
N THR A 13 -4.25 -23.60 23.88
CA THR A 13 -3.03 -23.85 23.08
C THR A 13 -3.27 -24.19 21.59
N PHE A 14 -4.50 -24.13 21.07
CA PHE A 14 -4.79 -24.49 19.67
C PHE A 14 -5.44 -23.38 18.81
N ILE A 15 -5.16 -22.12 19.07
CA ILE A 15 -5.51 -21.07 18.11
C ILE A 15 -4.24 -20.70 17.33
N SER A 16 -3.85 -21.60 16.41
CA SER A 16 -2.94 -21.23 15.33
C SER A 16 -3.71 -20.33 14.36
N PHE A 17 -3.57 -19.01 14.48
CA PHE A 17 -4.08 -18.08 13.49
C PHE A 17 -3.25 -18.21 12.22
N SER A 18 -3.83 -18.89 11.22
CA SER A 18 -3.32 -18.79 9.85
C SER A 18 -3.51 -17.34 9.40
N SER A 19 -2.43 -16.59 9.24
CA SER A 19 -2.48 -15.24 8.66
C SER A 19 -2.84 -15.36 7.18
N TRP A 20 -4.10 -15.15 6.88
CA TRP A 20 -4.60 -15.03 5.51
C TRP A 20 -4.38 -13.60 5.04
N ALA A 21 -3.85 -13.43 3.84
CA ALA A 21 -3.69 -12.12 3.24
C ALA A 21 -5.04 -11.39 3.19
N ALA A 22 -5.05 -10.12 3.57
CA ALA A 22 -6.24 -9.27 3.53
C ALA A 22 -6.73 -9.13 2.09
N GLY A 23 -8.02 -9.36 1.85
CA GLY A 23 -8.66 -9.13 0.55
C GLY A 23 -8.88 -7.63 0.27
N ASP A 24 -9.57 -7.31 -0.84
CA ASP A 24 -9.81 -5.92 -1.30
C ASP A 24 -10.54 -5.02 -0.28
N ALA A 25 -11.22 -5.60 0.70
CA ALA A 25 -11.86 -4.88 1.81
C ALA A 25 -10.88 -4.36 2.88
N GLY A 26 -9.58 -4.57 2.70
CA GLY A 26 -8.55 -4.23 3.67
C GLY A 26 -8.43 -5.25 4.80
N CYS A 27 -7.56 -4.96 5.76
CA CYS A 27 -7.37 -5.78 6.95
C CYS A 27 -8.37 -5.42 8.07
N GLY A 28 -8.57 -6.31 9.04
CA GLY A 28 -9.48 -6.14 10.15
C GLY A 28 -10.37 -7.35 10.36
N LEU A 29 -11.16 -7.38 11.43
CA LEU A 29 -12.05 -8.51 11.74
C LEU A 29 -13.07 -8.81 10.65
N GLY A 30 -13.56 -7.80 9.94
CA GLY A 30 -14.50 -7.99 8.84
C GLY A 30 -13.93 -8.83 7.71
N SER A 31 -12.66 -8.64 7.34
CA SER A 31 -11.98 -9.43 6.30
C SER A 31 -11.66 -10.86 6.75
N VAL A 32 -11.46 -11.08 8.05
CA VAL A 32 -11.23 -12.41 8.61
C VAL A 32 -12.50 -13.27 8.60
N ILE A 33 -13.65 -12.65 8.90
CA ILE A 33 -14.94 -13.34 8.96
C ILE A 33 -15.52 -13.54 7.56
N ILE A 34 -15.34 -12.57 6.66
CA ILE A 34 -15.91 -12.54 5.32
C ILE A 34 -14.77 -12.74 4.28
N SER A 35 -14.40 -14.00 4.08
CA SER A 35 -13.29 -14.38 3.17
C SER A 35 -13.70 -14.47 1.68
N LYS A 36 -15.00 -14.37 1.35
CA LYS A 36 -15.47 -14.44 -0.05
C LYS A 36 -15.34 -13.09 -0.75
N ASN A 37 -14.61 -13.11 -1.85
CA ASN A 37 -14.34 -11.92 -2.68
C ASN A 37 -15.55 -11.59 -3.58
N SER A 38 -16.64 -11.11 -2.99
CA SER A 38 -17.79 -10.56 -3.72
C SER A 38 -18.05 -9.11 -3.28
N LYS A 39 -18.40 -8.24 -4.23
CA LYS A 39 -18.59 -6.80 -3.99
C LYS A 39 -19.49 -6.48 -2.80
N GLY A 40 -20.59 -7.23 -2.63
CA GLY A 40 -21.54 -7.04 -1.52
C GLY A 40 -20.97 -7.46 -0.17
N LEU A 41 -20.22 -8.57 -0.12
CA LEU A 41 -19.63 -9.07 1.12
C LEU A 41 -18.42 -8.22 1.54
N GLN A 42 -17.68 -7.66 0.59
CA GLN A 42 -16.59 -6.73 0.89
C GLN A 42 -17.09 -5.42 1.48
N LEU A 43 -18.24 -4.93 1.00
CA LEU A 43 -18.88 -3.75 1.59
C LEU A 43 -19.26 -4.00 3.06
N LEU A 44 -19.79 -5.18 3.37
CA LEU A 44 -20.11 -5.58 4.74
C LEU A 44 -18.82 -5.71 5.59
N ALA A 45 -17.75 -6.29 5.04
CA ALA A 45 -16.47 -6.38 5.73
C ALA A 45 -15.90 -4.99 6.05
N MET A 46 -15.95 -4.08 5.08
CA MET A 46 -15.50 -2.70 5.24
C MET A 46 -16.34 -1.95 6.29
N THR A 47 -17.66 -2.12 6.28
CA THR A 47 -18.57 -1.52 7.29
C THR A 47 -18.25 -2.05 8.68
N THR A 48 -18.05 -3.36 8.83
CA THR A 48 -17.70 -3.99 10.12
C THR A 48 -16.35 -3.48 10.64
N ASN A 49 -15.37 -3.34 9.76
CA ASN A 49 -14.06 -2.83 10.12
C ASN A 49 -14.13 -1.37 10.61
N SER A 50 -14.93 -0.54 9.96
CA SER A 50 -15.11 0.87 10.32
C SER A 50 -15.92 1.05 11.59
N PHE A 51 -17.04 0.34 11.74
CA PHE A 51 -17.96 0.51 12.87
C PHE A 51 -17.36 0.08 14.21
N PHE A 52 -16.59 -1.01 14.22
CA PHE A 52 -15.97 -1.52 15.46
C PHE A 52 -14.53 -1.05 15.66
N PHE A 53 -14.03 -0.12 14.86
CA PHE A 53 -12.64 0.35 14.91
C PHE A 53 -11.59 -0.79 14.87
N THR A 54 -11.96 -1.93 14.31
CA THR A 54 -11.10 -3.12 14.31
C THR A 54 -9.91 -2.99 13.37
N GLN A 55 -10.04 -2.17 12.32
CA GLN A 55 -8.95 -1.90 11.40
C GLN A 55 -7.82 -1.08 12.05
N PRO A 56 -8.06 0.07 12.70
CA PRO A 56 -7.01 0.78 13.44
C PRO A 56 -6.35 -0.06 14.52
N LEU A 57 -7.13 -0.83 15.28
CA LEU A 57 -6.59 -1.74 16.29
C LEU A 57 -5.76 -2.87 15.66
N GLY A 58 -6.22 -3.43 14.55
CA GLY A 58 -5.48 -4.46 13.82
C GLY A 58 -4.14 -3.95 13.27
N ILE A 59 -4.11 -2.73 12.72
CA ILE A 59 -2.90 -2.09 12.20
C ILE A 59 -1.88 -1.84 13.33
N THR A 60 -2.33 -1.31 14.47
CA THR A 60 -1.44 -1.00 15.60
C THR A 60 -0.90 -2.25 16.31
N SER A 61 -1.69 -3.33 16.33
CA SER A 61 -1.32 -4.59 17.00
C SER A 61 -0.73 -5.65 16.06
N GLY A 62 -0.77 -5.43 14.74
CA GLY A 62 -0.36 -6.44 13.74
C GLY A 62 -1.25 -7.66 13.69
N THR A 63 -2.52 -7.55 14.12
CA THR A 63 -3.48 -8.66 14.18
C THR A 63 -4.53 -8.57 13.08
N SER A 64 -5.39 -9.59 12.95
CA SER A 64 -6.54 -9.62 12.02
C SER A 64 -6.14 -9.42 10.55
N GLY A 65 -5.00 -9.97 10.15
CA GLY A 65 -4.48 -9.84 8.78
C GLY A 65 -3.91 -8.46 8.45
N CYS A 66 -3.78 -7.57 9.44
CA CYS A 66 -3.10 -6.29 9.31
C CYS A 66 -1.61 -6.51 9.53
N SER A 67 -0.81 -6.37 8.47
CA SER A 67 0.64 -6.39 8.60
C SER A 67 1.13 -5.07 9.20
N SER A 68 1.96 -5.14 10.23
CA SER A 68 2.69 -3.98 10.74
C SER A 68 3.87 -3.59 9.83
N SER A 69 4.19 -4.40 8.82
CA SER A 69 5.16 -4.05 7.79
C SER A 69 4.53 -3.03 6.84
N GLY A 70 4.98 -1.79 6.87
CA GLY A 70 4.43 -0.65 6.11
C GLY A 70 4.43 -0.78 4.59
N LEU A 71 4.95 -1.87 4.01
CA LEU A 71 5.03 -2.11 2.57
C LEU A 71 3.65 -2.16 1.88
N VAL A 72 2.74 -3.00 2.38
CA VAL A 72 1.39 -3.15 1.78
C VAL A 72 0.56 -1.87 1.90
N MET A 73 0.78 -1.08 2.95
CA MET A 73 0.11 0.20 3.16
C MET A 73 0.66 1.25 2.20
N LYS A 74 1.96 1.25 1.98
CA LYS A 74 2.66 2.21 1.11
C LYS A 74 2.28 2.01 -0.36
N ASP A 75 2.21 0.76 -0.84
CA ASP A 75 1.77 0.46 -2.21
C ASP A 75 0.34 0.93 -2.46
N LYS A 76 -0.57 0.73 -1.50
CA LYS A 76 -1.95 1.22 -1.58
C LYS A 76 -2.04 2.75 -1.52
N GLU A 77 -1.17 3.39 -0.75
CA GLU A 77 -1.08 4.85 -0.67
C GLU A 77 -0.62 5.44 -2.00
N ILE A 78 0.41 4.87 -2.62
CA ILE A 78 0.88 5.25 -3.96
C ILE A 78 -0.23 5.05 -4.99
N GLN A 79 -0.88 3.88 -4.98
CA GLN A 79 -1.97 3.57 -5.89
C GLN A 79 -3.10 4.61 -5.78
N TYR A 80 -3.61 4.85 -4.58
CA TYR A 80 -4.67 5.83 -4.34
C TYR A 80 -4.25 7.24 -4.76
N TYR A 81 -3.01 7.63 -4.43
CA TYR A 81 -2.49 8.94 -4.78
C TYR A 81 -2.43 9.15 -6.30
N VAL A 82 -1.94 8.14 -7.04
CA VAL A 82 -1.90 8.19 -8.50
C VAL A 82 -3.30 8.17 -9.10
N GLU A 83 -4.21 7.32 -8.63
CA GLU A 83 -5.59 7.25 -9.13
C GLU A 83 -6.30 8.61 -9.08
N VAL A 84 -6.11 9.36 -7.99
CA VAL A 84 -6.76 10.66 -7.78
C VAL A 84 -6.07 11.80 -8.53
N ASN A 85 -4.74 11.73 -8.72
CA ASN A 85 -3.93 12.86 -9.19
C ASN A 85 -3.22 12.61 -10.54
N GLN A 86 -3.48 11.49 -11.24
CA GLN A 86 -2.69 11.06 -12.40
C GLN A 86 -2.48 12.15 -13.46
N ASN A 87 -3.54 12.86 -13.82
CA ASN A 87 -3.45 13.90 -14.85
C ASN A 87 -2.47 15.02 -14.47
N GLU A 88 -2.51 15.43 -13.21
CA GLU A 88 -1.64 16.49 -12.71
C GLU A 88 -0.21 15.99 -12.49
N ILE A 89 -0.04 14.76 -11.99
CA ILE A 89 1.26 14.10 -11.87
C ILE A 89 1.92 14.01 -13.25
N THR A 90 1.20 13.52 -14.27
CA THR A 90 1.69 13.39 -15.65
C THR A 90 2.13 14.73 -16.21
N ARG A 91 1.32 15.77 -16.02
CA ARG A 91 1.64 17.14 -16.45
C ARG A 91 2.90 17.66 -15.76
N GLN A 92 2.98 17.57 -14.44
CA GLN A 92 4.10 18.06 -13.64
C GLN A 92 5.38 17.26 -13.90
N MET A 93 5.27 15.93 -14.07
CA MET A 93 6.39 15.07 -14.44
C MET A 93 6.99 15.46 -15.78
N SER A 94 6.17 15.74 -16.80
CA SER A 94 6.65 16.21 -18.10
C SER A 94 7.34 17.57 -18.03
N MET A 95 6.91 18.45 -17.12
CA MET A 95 7.54 19.73 -16.86
C MET A 95 8.81 19.64 -16.01
N GLY A 96 8.99 18.53 -15.27
CA GLY A 96 10.10 18.33 -14.36
C GLY A 96 10.02 19.13 -13.07
N GLN A 97 8.82 19.53 -12.66
CA GLN A 97 8.59 20.26 -11.40
C GLN A 97 7.11 20.25 -11.00
N GLY A 98 6.84 20.33 -9.70
CA GLY A 98 5.51 20.49 -9.14
C GLY A 98 5.27 19.69 -7.88
N ASP A 99 4.30 20.13 -7.09
CA ASP A 99 3.98 19.57 -5.77
C ASP A 99 3.51 18.11 -5.82
N LYS A 100 2.78 17.72 -6.86
CA LYS A 100 2.28 16.37 -7.01
C LYS A 100 3.38 15.36 -7.31
N VAL A 101 4.32 15.72 -8.19
CA VAL A 101 5.46 14.84 -8.49
C VAL A 101 6.45 14.81 -7.33
N GLU A 102 6.62 15.90 -6.57
CA GLU A 102 7.42 15.92 -5.34
C GLU A 102 6.82 15.04 -4.24
N THR A 103 5.50 15.08 -4.08
CA THR A 103 4.79 14.21 -3.14
C THR A 103 4.93 12.75 -3.57
N LEU A 104 4.79 12.45 -4.86
CA LEU A 104 5.01 11.10 -5.39
C LEU A 104 6.44 10.62 -5.09
N ALA A 105 7.45 11.46 -5.31
CA ALA A 105 8.83 11.15 -4.94
C ALA A 105 8.98 10.81 -3.45
N SER A 106 8.28 11.56 -2.58
CA SER A 106 8.28 11.28 -1.13
C SER A 106 7.62 9.95 -0.79
N LEU A 107 6.53 9.59 -1.46
CA LEU A 107 5.87 8.28 -1.33
C LEU A 107 6.81 7.14 -1.77
N TYR A 108 7.67 7.38 -2.75
CA TYR A 108 8.74 6.46 -3.16
C TYR A 108 9.97 6.49 -2.25
N GLY A 109 9.91 7.19 -1.11
CA GLY A 109 10.98 7.21 -0.11
C GLY A 109 12.12 8.19 -0.38
N CYS A 110 11.97 9.07 -1.37
CA CYS A 110 12.91 10.17 -1.62
C CYS A 110 12.63 11.31 -0.63
N ASN A 111 13.32 11.34 0.50
CA ASN A 111 13.02 12.24 1.62
C ASN A 111 13.86 13.52 1.64
N THR A 112 14.91 13.61 0.83
CA THR A 112 15.76 14.80 0.71
C THR A 112 15.43 15.59 -0.56
N ASP A 113 15.70 16.90 -0.56
CA ASP A 113 15.48 17.73 -1.75
C ASP A 113 16.30 17.23 -2.95
N THR A 114 17.51 16.71 -2.69
CA THR A 114 18.38 16.13 -3.73
C THR A 114 17.76 14.86 -4.31
N SER A 115 17.31 13.93 -3.46
CA SER A 115 16.70 12.67 -3.93
C SER A 115 15.40 12.93 -4.68
N LYS A 116 14.58 13.88 -4.23
CA LYS A 116 13.36 14.30 -4.96
C LYS A 116 13.67 14.86 -6.33
N LYS A 117 14.66 15.76 -6.44
CA LYS A 117 15.09 16.31 -7.72
C LYS A 117 15.61 15.24 -8.66
N THR A 118 16.40 14.29 -8.15
CA THR A 118 16.86 13.15 -8.95
C THR A 118 15.70 12.27 -9.43
N PHE A 119 14.73 11.98 -8.57
CA PHE A 119 13.53 11.23 -8.96
C PHE A 119 12.74 11.94 -10.07
N ILE A 120 12.54 13.25 -9.93
CA ILE A 120 11.82 14.07 -10.92
C ILE A 120 12.57 14.09 -12.25
N GLU A 121 13.89 14.27 -12.22
CA GLU A 121 14.73 14.28 -13.41
C GLU A 121 14.70 12.92 -14.15
N VAL A 122 14.83 11.82 -13.42
CA VAL A 122 14.73 10.45 -13.97
C VAL A 122 13.34 10.25 -14.60
N SER A 123 12.29 10.57 -13.86
CA SER A 123 10.91 10.42 -14.32
C SER A 123 10.62 11.27 -15.57
N ARG A 124 11.16 12.48 -15.64
CA ARG A 124 11.05 13.35 -16.81
C ARG A 124 11.81 12.79 -18.01
N THR A 125 13.04 12.33 -17.80
CA THR A 125 13.89 11.78 -18.88
C THR A 125 13.26 10.54 -19.49
N GLU A 126 12.68 9.68 -18.66
CA GLU A 126 12.05 8.41 -19.07
C GLU A 126 10.52 8.53 -19.23
N PHE A 127 10.00 9.76 -19.35
CA PHE A 127 8.57 10.03 -19.37
C PHE A 127 7.82 9.21 -20.43
N GLY A 128 8.42 9.03 -21.61
CA GLY A 128 7.81 8.24 -22.68
C GLY A 128 7.66 6.75 -22.37
N LYS A 129 8.44 6.20 -21.43
CA LYS A 129 8.24 4.84 -20.93
C LYS A 129 7.13 4.78 -19.89
N ILE A 130 7.04 5.81 -19.03
CA ILE A 130 6.02 5.88 -17.96
C ILE A 130 4.63 6.14 -18.56
N GLN A 131 4.56 7.05 -19.53
CA GLN A 131 3.34 7.49 -20.19
C GLN A 131 3.47 7.32 -21.73
N PRO A 132 3.44 6.08 -22.26
CA PRO A 132 3.64 5.83 -23.69
C PRO A 132 2.49 6.34 -24.55
N HIS A 133 1.31 6.54 -23.99
CA HIS A 133 0.12 7.08 -24.66
C HIS A 133 -0.79 7.86 -23.68
N SER A 134 -1.72 8.63 -24.21
CA SER A 134 -2.57 9.53 -23.41
C SER A 134 -3.53 8.82 -22.45
N ASN A 135 -3.85 7.56 -22.68
CA ASN A 135 -4.87 6.80 -21.93
C ASN A 135 -4.28 5.70 -21.05
N VAL A 136 -3.06 5.89 -20.53
CA VAL A 136 -2.45 4.96 -19.56
C VAL A 136 -3.30 4.91 -18.30
N LYS A 137 -3.66 3.70 -17.87
CA LYS A 137 -4.43 3.51 -16.61
C LYS A 137 -3.52 3.69 -15.39
N PRO A 138 -4.07 4.08 -14.21
CA PRO A 138 -3.28 4.28 -13.00
C PRO A 138 -2.35 3.11 -12.64
N ASN A 139 -2.84 1.89 -12.72
CA ASN A 139 -2.04 0.69 -12.42
C ASN A 139 -0.89 0.51 -13.42
N GLU A 140 -1.16 0.67 -14.71
CA GLU A 140 -0.14 0.62 -15.76
C GLU A 140 0.90 1.73 -15.60
N PHE A 141 0.47 2.94 -15.25
CA PHE A 141 1.36 4.05 -14.93
C PHE A 141 2.32 3.71 -13.77
N ILE A 142 1.80 3.09 -12.70
CA ILE A 142 2.59 2.68 -11.54
C ILE A 142 3.58 1.57 -11.92
N GLU A 143 3.15 0.56 -12.69
CA GLU A 143 4.02 -0.52 -13.18
C GLU A 143 5.16 0.03 -14.03
N ASN A 144 4.85 0.90 -14.98
CA ASN A 144 5.85 1.54 -15.84
C ASN A 144 6.82 2.41 -15.03
N LEU A 145 6.31 3.18 -14.07
CA LEU A 145 7.13 3.99 -13.17
C LEU A 145 8.05 3.12 -12.33
N ASN A 146 7.54 2.03 -11.75
CA ASN A 146 8.35 1.07 -10.98
C ASN A 146 9.46 0.44 -11.83
N GLN A 147 9.19 0.12 -13.10
CA GLN A 147 10.19 -0.37 -14.02
C GLN A 147 11.30 0.66 -14.24
N VAL A 148 10.93 1.91 -14.52
CA VAL A 148 11.90 3.02 -14.70
C VAL A 148 12.74 3.24 -13.44
N ILE A 149 12.14 3.19 -12.26
CA ILE A 149 12.84 3.32 -10.98
C ILE A 149 13.85 2.18 -10.81
N ASN A 150 13.46 0.95 -11.09
CA ASN A 150 14.35 -0.21 -10.97
C ASN A 150 15.53 -0.12 -11.97
N GLU A 151 15.28 0.30 -13.21
CA GLU A 151 16.32 0.52 -14.22
C GLU A 151 17.31 1.63 -13.80
N ASN A 152 16.88 2.60 -13.00
CA ASN A 152 17.67 3.73 -12.50
C ASN A 152 18.05 3.62 -11.01
N SER A 153 17.98 2.43 -10.43
CA SER A 153 18.20 2.21 -8.98
C SER A 153 19.53 2.77 -8.46
N ALA A 154 20.61 2.73 -9.25
CA ALA A 154 21.89 3.31 -8.87
C ALA A 154 21.83 4.85 -8.70
N ARG A 155 21.01 5.55 -9.51
CA ARG A 155 20.81 7.01 -9.39
C ARG A 155 19.86 7.38 -8.25
N LEU A 156 18.97 6.47 -7.91
CA LEU A 156 17.91 6.61 -6.91
C LEU A 156 18.25 5.91 -5.59
N ALA A 157 19.54 5.62 -5.34
CA ALA A 157 19.98 4.92 -4.14
C ALA A 157 19.61 5.63 -2.82
N ASP A 158 19.44 6.96 -2.86
CA ASP A 158 19.00 7.77 -1.72
C ASP A 158 17.46 7.76 -1.51
N CYS A 159 16.71 7.15 -2.42
CA CYS A 159 15.29 6.89 -2.25
C CYS A 159 15.13 5.53 -1.57
N HIS A 160 14.93 5.54 -0.26
CA HIS A 160 14.74 4.32 0.53
C HIS A 160 13.36 3.71 0.25
N MET A 161 13.25 2.96 -0.83
CA MET A 161 12.08 2.12 -1.11
C MET A 161 12.15 0.89 -0.21
N SER A 162 11.59 1.01 0.98
CA SER A 162 11.49 -0.08 1.97
C SER A 162 10.15 -0.78 1.87
#